data_6067b5778f3094d6d481e4d2626ba045
#
_entry.id   6067b5778f3094d6d481e4d2626ba045
#
_cell.length_a   1.000
_cell.length_b   1.000
_cell.length_c   1.000
_cell.angle_alpha   90.00
_cell.angle_beta   90.00
_cell.angle_gamma   90.00
#
_symmetry.space_group_name_H-M   'P 1'
#
loop_
_entity.id
_entity.type
_entity.pdbx_description
1 polymer ?
#
loop_
_entity_poly.entity_id
_entity_poly.type
_entity_poly.pdbx_seq_one_letter_code
_entity_poly.pdbx_strand_id
1 'polypeptide(L)'
;NKWPEEFIIIQGPSSEYIPRSDIMISGMSSICLESMSLGVPVIVVENLRGLSYNPIPEEVPQDLWRPCRTPNDIENEVEYYQNRSDEEINKHKEIGLKIREDYFEPVTKEGVRNFLMLDLP
;
A
#
# COMPACT_ATOMS: atom_id res chain seq x y z
N ASN A 1 28.30 3.20 5.03
CA ASN A 1 27.12 2.91 5.81
C ASN A 1 26.69 1.47 5.63
N LYS A 2 26.84 0.70 6.68
CA LYS A 2 26.35 -0.68 6.69
C LYS A 2 24.92 -0.69 7.22
N TRP A 3 24.05 -1.40 6.54
CA TRP A 3 22.73 -1.68 7.06
C TRP A 3 22.84 -2.68 8.23
N PRO A 4 21.97 -2.59 9.24
CA PRO A 4 21.89 -3.63 10.27
C PRO A 4 21.70 -5.02 9.65
N GLU A 5 22.21 -6.05 10.31
CA GLU A 5 22.16 -7.43 9.78
C GLU A 5 20.74 -7.95 9.55
N GLU A 6 19.79 -7.46 10.33
CA GLU A 6 18.39 -7.84 10.20
C GLU A 6 17.71 -7.25 8.95
N PHE A 7 18.36 -6.29 8.26
CA PHE A 7 17.83 -5.73 7.03
C PHE A 7 18.37 -6.46 5.81
N ILE A 8 17.49 -6.83 4.94
CA ILE A 8 17.83 -7.46 3.66
C ILE A 8 17.59 -6.45 2.56
N ILE A 9 18.65 -6.13 1.81
CA ILE A 9 18.53 -5.25 0.64
C ILE A 9 18.14 -6.11 -0.54
N ILE A 10 17.01 -5.79 -1.15
CA ILE A 10 16.49 -6.52 -2.30
C ILE A 10 16.57 -5.64 -3.54
N GLN A 11 16.78 -6.30 -4.69
CA GLN A 11 16.74 -5.67 -5.99
C GLN A 11 15.61 -6.28 -6.80
N GLY A 12 15.07 -5.51 -7.72
CA GLY A 12 13.96 -5.95 -8.53
C GLY A 12 12.67 -5.20 -8.21
N PRO A 13 11.59 -5.51 -8.91
CA PRO A 13 10.32 -4.79 -8.73
C PRO A 13 9.70 -5.10 -7.37
N SER A 14 9.25 -4.04 -6.70
CA SER A 14 8.59 -4.15 -5.39
C SER A 14 7.31 -4.98 -5.45
N SER A 15 6.65 -5.04 -6.60
CA SER A 15 5.45 -5.85 -6.82
C SER A 15 5.64 -7.34 -6.52
N GLU A 16 6.87 -7.85 -6.59
CA GLU A 16 7.17 -9.24 -6.24
C GLU A 16 7.21 -9.46 -4.72
N TYR A 17 7.50 -8.43 -3.95
CA TYR A 17 7.72 -8.51 -2.50
C TYR A 17 6.52 -8.08 -1.68
N ILE A 18 5.72 -7.15 -2.19
CA ILE A 18 4.54 -6.63 -1.48
C ILE A 18 3.58 -7.74 -1.05
N PRO A 19 3.22 -8.72 -1.90
CA PRO A 19 2.26 -9.76 -1.50
C PRO A 19 2.75 -10.65 -0.36
N ARG A 20 4.06 -10.67 -0.12
CA ARG A 20 4.68 -11.47 0.95
C ARG A 20 5.02 -10.64 2.18
N SER A 21 4.68 -9.36 2.17
CA SER A 21 4.96 -8.45 3.26
C SER A 21 3.79 -8.38 4.23
N ASP A 22 4.08 -8.23 5.50
CA ASP A 22 3.08 -8.03 6.55
C ASP A 22 2.68 -6.57 6.67
N ILE A 23 3.63 -5.68 6.46
CA ILE A 23 3.47 -4.23 6.54
C ILE A 23 4.42 -3.59 5.53
N MET A 24 3.96 -2.53 4.88
CA MET A 24 4.79 -1.72 4.02
C MET A 24 5.02 -0.34 4.66
N ILE A 25 6.26 0.10 4.68
CA ILE A 25 6.63 1.43 5.15
C ILE A 25 7.16 2.20 3.94
N SER A 26 6.56 3.33 3.64
CA SER A 26 6.90 4.09 2.44
C SER A 26 6.65 5.58 2.64
N GLY A 27 7.26 6.40 1.81
CA GLY A 27 6.86 7.77 1.64
C GLY A 27 5.57 7.87 0.82
N MET A 28 5.16 9.08 0.51
CA MET A 28 3.99 9.33 -0.33
C MET A 28 4.26 8.84 -1.76
N SER A 29 3.65 7.72 -2.14
CA SER A 29 3.86 7.09 -3.44
C SER A 29 2.64 6.28 -3.85
N SER A 30 2.44 6.14 -5.15
CA SER A 30 1.35 5.32 -5.71
C SER A 30 1.44 3.85 -5.31
N ILE A 31 2.60 3.38 -4.91
CA ILE A 31 2.80 2.01 -4.43
C ILE A 31 2.00 1.74 -3.14
N CYS A 32 1.66 2.78 -2.39
CA CYS A 32 0.83 2.65 -1.20
C CYS A 32 -0.53 2.06 -1.54
N LEU A 33 -1.16 2.56 -2.61
CA LEU A 33 -2.46 2.06 -3.04
C LEU A 33 -2.37 0.62 -3.54
N GLU A 34 -1.30 0.28 -4.25
CA GLU A 34 -1.05 -1.09 -4.70
C GLU A 34 -0.93 -2.05 -3.51
N SER A 35 -0.18 -1.67 -2.48
CA SER A 35 -0.02 -2.46 -1.26
C SER A 35 -1.37 -2.70 -0.57
N MET A 36 -2.16 -1.65 -0.40
CA MET A 36 -3.48 -1.75 0.22
C MET A 36 -4.43 -2.62 -0.58
N SER A 37 -4.35 -2.60 -1.92
CA SER A 37 -5.18 -3.45 -2.78
C SER A 37 -4.94 -4.95 -2.54
N LEU A 38 -3.80 -5.30 -1.96
CA LEU A 38 -3.44 -6.66 -1.59
C LEU A 38 -3.72 -6.95 -0.11
N GLY A 39 -4.34 -6.02 0.60
CA GLY A 39 -4.61 -6.15 2.02
C GLY A 39 -3.39 -5.94 2.92
N VAL A 40 -2.29 -5.46 2.37
CA VAL A 40 -1.06 -5.17 3.12
C VAL A 40 -1.11 -3.73 3.63
N PRO A 41 -1.15 -3.52 4.96
CA PRO A 41 -1.23 -2.18 5.53
C PRO A 41 0.02 -1.37 5.26
N VAL A 42 -0.15 -0.06 5.17
CA VAL A 42 0.92 0.88 4.83
C VAL A 42 1.11 1.90 5.94
N ILE A 43 2.35 2.06 6.36
CA ILE A 43 2.75 3.19 7.19
C ILE A 43 3.39 4.23 6.25
N VAL A 44 2.76 5.40 6.18
CA VAL A 44 3.20 6.47 5.30
C VAL A 44 4.04 7.46 6.09
N VAL A 45 5.31 7.55 5.75
CA VAL A 45 6.22 8.51 6.38
C VAL A 45 6.03 9.87 5.73
N GLU A 46 5.49 10.82 6.49
CA GLU A 46 5.24 12.16 5.98
C GLU A 46 6.53 13.01 5.95
N ASN A 47 6.67 13.77 4.89
CA ASN A 47 7.76 14.73 4.78
C ASN A 47 7.35 16.04 5.45
N LEU A 48 8.08 16.42 6.51
CA LEU A 48 7.80 17.64 7.28
C LEU A 48 8.28 18.92 6.58
N ARG A 49 9.07 18.81 5.52
CA ARG A 49 9.76 19.95 4.91
C ARG A 49 9.22 20.36 3.54
N GLY A 50 8.25 19.67 3.01
CA GLY A 50 7.82 19.93 1.65
C GLY A 50 6.34 19.83 1.43
N LEU A 51 5.93 20.26 0.24
CA LEU A 51 4.61 19.99 -0.26
C LEU A 51 4.53 18.50 -0.54
N SER A 52 3.80 17.78 0.30
CA SER A 52 3.58 16.37 0.09
C SER A 52 2.28 16.18 -0.67
N TYR A 53 2.37 15.49 -1.80
CA TYR A 53 1.21 15.03 -2.53
C TYR A 53 0.80 13.68 -1.96
N ASN A 54 -0.43 13.59 -1.49
CA ASN A 54 -0.98 12.32 -1.00
C ASN A 54 -1.70 11.61 -2.15
N PRO A 55 -1.14 10.51 -2.68
CA PRO A 55 -1.77 9.77 -3.77
C PRO A 55 -2.95 8.91 -3.32
N ILE A 56 -3.18 8.80 -2.01
CA ILE A 56 -4.26 7.97 -1.49
C ILE A 56 -5.57 8.75 -1.54
N PRO A 57 -6.59 8.24 -2.27
CA PRO A 57 -7.89 8.90 -2.32
C PRO A 57 -8.55 9.05 -0.94
N GLU A 58 -9.29 10.13 -0.74
CA GLU A 58 -9.93 10.42 0.56
C GLU A 58 -10.93 9.35 0.98
N GLU A 59 -11.55 8.68 0.02
CA GLU A 59 -12.52 7.62 0.29
C GLU A 59 -11.91 6.31 0.74
N VAL A 60 -10.59 6.16 0.67
CA VAL A 60 -9.90 4.96 1.16
C VAL A 60 -9.84 4.99 2.69
N PRO A 61 -10.37 3.96 3.38
CA PRO A 61 -10.36 3.94 4.84
C PRO A 61 -8.95 3.94 5.42
N GLN A 62 -8.75 4.68 6.50
CA GLN A 62 -7.47 4.70 7.22
C GLN A 62 -7.18 3.43 8.01
N ASP A 63 -8.05 2.44 7.92
CA ASP A 63 -7.82 1.12 8.53
C ASP A 63 -6.55 0.47 7.99
N LEU A 64 -6.24 0.69 6.69
CA LEU A 64 -5.10 0.10 6.01
C LEU A 64 -3.91 1.01 5.85
N TRP A 65 -4.00 2.27 6.26
CA TRP A 65 -2.85 3.17 6.18
C TRP A 65 -2.82 4.14 7.33
N ARG A 66 -1.61 4.48 7.76
CA ARG A 66 -1.38 5.40 8.88
C ARG A 66 -0.28 6.38 8.53
N PRO A 67 -0.55 7.68 8.61
CA PRO A 67 0.50 8.68 8.45
C PRO A 67 1.35 8.75 9.72
N CYS A 68 2.66 8.76 9.56
CA CYS A 68 3.61 8.84 10.67
C CYS A 68 4.64 9.92 10.41
N ARG A 69 5.03 10.64 11.44
CA ARG A 69 5.99 11.74 11.38
C ARG A 69 7.27 11.46 12.13
N THR A 70 7.23 10.61 13.15
CA THR A 70 8.36 10.31 14.03
C THR A 70 8.63 8.82 14.04
N PRO A 71 9.87 8.40 14.40
CA PRO A 71 10.16 6.99 14.59
C PRO A 71 9.26 6.32 15.63
N ASN A 72 8.86 7.06 16.66
CA ASN A 72 7.96 6.54 17.69
C ASN A 72 6.56 6.26 17.13
N ASP A 73 6.06 7.12 16.26
CA ASP A 73 4.79 6.90 15.56
C ASP A 73 4.85 5.60 14.74
N ILE A 74 5.95 5.40 14.01
CA ILE A 74 6.16 4.20 13.19
C ILE A 74 6.15 2.95 14.06
N GLU A 75 6.88 2.96 15.16
CA GLU A 75 6.95 1.85 16.10
C GLU A 75 5.57 1.48 16.64
N ASN A 76 4.80 2.48 17.05
CA ASN A 76 3.44 2.27 17.55
C ASN A 76 2.51 1.64 16.51
N GLU A 77 2.59 2.09 15.27
CA GLU A 77 1.73 1.56 14.21
C GLU A 77 2.17 0.17 13.76
N VAL A 78 3.47 -0.12 13.75
CA VAL A 78 3.98 -1.46 13.48
C VAL A 78 3.45 -2.42 14.54
N GLU A 79 3.53 -2.03 15.81
CA GLU A 79 3.02 -2.86 16.92
C GLU A 79 1.52 -3.11 16.78
N TYR A 80 0.75 -2.08 16.45
CA TYR A 80 -0.69 -2.23 16.21
C TYR A 80 -0.98 -3.25 15.12
N TYR A 81 -0.35 -3.13 13.96
CA TYR A 81 -0.61 -4.03 12.83
C TYR A 81 -0.12 -5.46 13.09
N GLN A 82 0.95 -5.63 13.82
CA GLN A 82 1.46 -6.97 14.19
C GLN A 82 0.54 -7.70 15.15
N ASN A 83 -0.22 -7.00 15.96
CA ASN A 83 -1.08 -7.56 16.99
C ASN A 83 -2.56 -7.64 16.59
N ARG A 84 -2.87 -7.48 15.30
CA ARG A 84 -4.24 -7.60 14.81
C ARG A 84 -4.79 -9.00 15.02
N SER A 85 -6.09 -9.07 15.34
CA SER A 85 -6.82 -10.34 15.36
C SER A 85 -7.03 -10.86 13.92
N ASP A 86 -7.36 -12.13 13.81
CA ASP A 86 -7.70 -12.73 12.50
C ASP A 86 -8.91 -12.02 11.88
N GLU A 87 -9.87 -11.59 12.70
CA GLU A 87 -11.04 -10.84 12.27
C GLU A 87 -10.64 -9.50 11.64
N GLU A 88 -9.72 -8.77 12.28
CA GLU A 88 -9.21 -7.50 11.74
C GLU A 88 -8.43 -7.72 10.44
N ILE A 89 -7.62 -8.76 10.38
CA ILE A 89 -6.87 -9.10 9.16
C ILE A 89 -7.84 -9.39 8.02
N ASN A 90 -8.90 -10.14 8.26
CA ASN A 90 -9.92 -10.44 7.25
C ASN A 90 -10.65 -9.19 6.80
N LYS A 91 -10.99 -8.30 7.72
CA LYS A 91 -11.61 -7.01 7.40
C LYS A 91 -10.69 -6.18 6.50
N HIS A 92 -9.41 -6.15 6.80
CA HIS A 92 -8.43 -5.41 6.01
C HIS A 92 -8.28 -6.00 4.60
N LYS A 93 -8.36 -7.32 4.47
CA LYS A 93 -8.37 -7.98 3.16
C LYS A 93 -9.59 -7.62 2.34
N GLU A 94 -10.76 -7.52 2.97
CA GLU A 94 -12.00 -7.10 2.30
C GLU A 94 -11.89 -5.66 1.79
N ILE A 95 -11.35 -4.77 2.62
CA ILE A 95 -11.09 -3.38 2.20
C ILE A 95 -10.13 -3.36 1.00
N GLY A 96 -9.08 -4.17 1.05
CA GLY A 96 -8.12 -4.31 -0.05
C GLY A 96 -8.78 -4.77 -1.35
N LEU A 97 -9.67 -5.75 -1.29
CA LEU A 97 -10.39 -6.22 -2.48
C LEU A 97 -11.23 -5.11 -3.09
N LYS A 98 -11.88 -4.31 -2.28
CA LYS A 98 -12.67 -3.18 -2.76
C LYS A 98 -11.79 -2.13 -3.43
N ILE A 99 -10.65 -1.82 -2.86
CA ILE A 99 -9.67 -0.91 -3.47
C ILE A 99 -9.24 -1.44 -4.83
N ARG A 100 -8.98 -2.74 -4.92
CA ARG A 100 -8.59 -3.38 -6.16
C ARG A 100 -9.67 -3.25 -7.23
N GLU A 101 -10.92 -3.45 -6.87
CA GLU A 101 -12.06 -3.31 -7.79
C GLU A 101 -12.24 -1.87 -8.24
N ASP A 102 -12.09 -0.89 -7.33
CA ASP A 102 -12.35 0.51 -7.61
C ASP A 102 -11.22 1.21 -8.38
N TYR A 103 -9.97 0.80 -8.17
CA TYR A 103 -8.80 1.53 -8.69
C TYR A 103 -7.90 0.73 -9.62
N PHE A 104 -8.04 -0.59 -9.66
CA PHE A 104 -7.19 -1.44 -10.50
C PHE A 104 -8.06 -2.32 -11.39
N GLU A 105 -7.94 -2.14 -12.70
CA GLU A 105 -8.60 -3.03 -13.65
C GLU A 105 -7.73 -4.26 -13.90
N PRO A 106 -8.35 -5.45 -14.00
CA PRO A 106 -7.61 -6.64 -14.40
C PRO A 106 -6.99 -6.45 -15.79
N VAL A 107 -5.78 -6.99 -15.98
CA VAL A 107 -5.14 -6.98 -17.30
C VAL A 107 -5.84 -8.03 -18.17
N THR A 108 -6.92 -7.62 -18.84
CA THR A 108 -7.69 -8.45 -19.74
C THR A 108 -7.65 -7.84 -21.14
N LYS A 109 -7.96 -8.66 -22.15
CA LYS A 109 -8.06 -8.19 -23.53
C LYS A 109 -9.09 -7.08 -23.68
N GLU A 110 -10.22 -7.22 -22.99
CA GLU A 110 -11.28 -6.21 -22.97
C GLU A 110 -10.83 -4.94 -22.28
N GLY A 111 -10.16 -5.05 -21.12
CA GLY A 111 -9.63 -3.91 -20.39
C GLY A 111 -8.61 -3.12 -21.20
N VAL A 112 -7.73 -3.80 -21.92
CA VAL A 112 -6.75 -3.15 -22.80
C VAL A 112 -7.44 -2.42 -23.94
N ARG A 113 -8.45 -3.01 -24.53
CA ARG A 113 -9.25 -2.36 -25.59
C ARG A 113 -9.92 -1.09 -25.07
N ASN A 114 -10.58 -1.18 -23.93
CA ASN A 114 -11.26 -0.03 -23.33
C ASN A 114 -10.28 1.10 -23.03
N PHE A 115 -9.12 0.77 -22.46
CA PHE A 115 -8.09 1.75 -22.15
C PHE A 115 -7.55 2.44 -23.41
N LEU A 116 -7.33 1.68 -24.47
CA LEU A 116 -6.79 2.20 -25.73
C LEU A 116 -7.87 2.74 -26.68
N MET A 117 -9.15 2.62 -26.30
CA MET A 117 -10.28 3.07 -27.13
C MET A 117 -10.33 2.42 -28.53
N LEU A 118 -9.91 1.16 -28.61
CA LEU A 118 -9.78 0.46 -29.89
C LEU A 118 -11.12 0.08 -30.52
N ASP A 119 -12.21 0.08 -29.73
CA ASP A 119 -13.55 -0.30 -30.20
C ASP A 119 -14.44 0.92 -30.48
N LEU A 120 -13.86 2.11 -30.54
CA LEU A 120 -14.63 3.29 -30.95
C LEU A 120 -14.96 3.24 -32.45
N PRO A 121 -16.25 3.49 -32.81
CA PRO A 121 -16.62 3.54 -34.20
C PRO A 121 -15.94 4.66 -34.98
#